data_a2c4a8a398cf92ed65d20be16a2378d0
#
_entry.id   a2c4a8a398cf92ed65d20be16a2378d0
#
_cell.length_a   1.000
_cell.length_b   1.000
_cell.length_c   1.000
_cell.angle_alpha   90.00
_cell.angle_beta   90.00
_cell.angle_gamma   90.00
#
_symmetry.space_group_name_H-M   'P 1'
#
loop_
_entity.id
_entity.type
_entity.pdbx_description
1 polymer ?
#
loop_
_entity_poly.entity_id
_entity_poly.type
_entity_poly.pdbx_seq_one_letter_code
_entity_poly.pdbx_strand_id
1 'polypeptide(L)'
;MYTTPYTGIPNRFRRDLISGARLIGCWCSLASPITTEVLGVAGFDWLLLDGEHAPNDVTTFVPQLMALKDSPSAPVVRPSWNNPVELKRLLDAGFYNFLIPFVESAEEAARAVAATRYPPMGFRGISVSQRSNRFGTVPDYFAKVNDHICVMVQIESRKGVAAAAEIAATAGVDGIFVGPSDLAAGYGHLGQPNHPDVQAAMAQVFAAAKAAGKAIGILAPVEADARRYLELGATFVAVGSDLGVFRSGTQALRDKFMSA
;
A
#
# COMPACT_ATOMS: atom_id res chain seq x y z
N MET A 1 2.26 18.15 1.78
CA MET A 1 1.99 17.47 3.06
C MET A 1 0.58 17.81 3.50
N TYR A 2 -0.22 16.82 3.89
CA TYR A 2 -1.57 17.04 4.37
C TYR A 2 -1.56 17.66 5.77
N THR A 3 -2.41 18.64 6.00
CA THR A 3 -2.52 19.35 7.30
C THR A 3 -3.77 18.98 8.10
N THR A 4 -4.69 18.23 7.49
CA THR A 4 -5.95 17.81 8.11
C THR A 4 -6.01 16.30 8.24
N PRO A 5 -6.63 15.76 9.31
CA PRO A 5 -6.77 14.33 9.51
C PRO A 5 -7.41 13.60 8.31
N TYR A 6 -6.95 12.39 8.06
CA TYR A 6 -7.48 11.52 7.02
C TYR A 6 -8.84 10.93 7.44
N THR A 7 -9.86 11.04 6.60
CA THR A 7 -11.24 10.64 6.94
C THR A 7 -11.77 9.46 6.09
N GLY A 8 -11.09 9.09 5.02
CA GLY A 8 -11.50 8.05 4.07
C GLY A 8 -12.50 8.50 3.01
N ILE A 9 -13.44 9.39 3.33
CA ILE A 9 -14.41 9.96 2.38
C ILE A 9 -14.48 11.47 2.58
N PRO A 10 -14.16 12.30 1.57
CA PRO A 10 -13.58 11.91 0.27
C PRO A 10 -12.16 11.36 0.43
N ASN A 11 -11.81 10.34 -0.36
CA ASN A 11 -10.49 9.73 -0.32
C ASN A 11 -9.46 10.61 -1.06
N ARG A 12 -8.81 11.51 -0.31
CA ARG A 12 -7.80 12.42 -0.86
C ARG A 12 -6.55 11.68 -1.33
N PHE A 13 -6.13 10.58 -0.66
CA PHE A 13 -4.99 9.79 -1.08
C PHE A 13 -5.21 9.22 -2.49
N ARG A 14 -6.39 8.61 -2.73
CA ARG A 14 -6.75 8.09 -4.06
C ARG A 14 -6.75 9.19 -5.12
N ARG A 15 -7.36 10.33 -4.81
CA ARG A 15 -7.39 11.50 -5.72
C ARG A 15 -5.98 11.92 -6.12
N ASP A 16 -5.10 12.08 -5.14
CA ASP A 16 -3.76 12.60 -5.36
C ASP A 16 -2.85 11.53 -6.01
N LEU A 17 -3.06 10.25 -5.68
CA LEU A 17 -2.42 9.12 -6.37
C LEU A 17 -2.74 9.13 -7.87
N ILE A 18 -4.01 9.22 -8.23
CA ILE A 18 -4.47 9.21 -9.63
C ILE A 18 -4.01 10.47 -10.37
N SER A 19 -3.91 11.61 -9.68
CA SER A 19 -3.41 12.85 -10.29
C SER A 19 -1.90 12.84 -10.56
N GLY A 20 -1.18 11.79 -10.13
CA GLY A 20 0.28 11.70 -10.26
C GLY A 20 1.05 12.55 -9.26
N ALA A 21 0.43 12.94 -8.15
CA ALA A 21 1.13 13.64 -7.08
C ALA A 21 2.23 12.76 -6.47
N ARG A 22 3.35 13.38 -6.09
CA ARG A 22 4.40 12.69 -5.34
C ARG A 22 3.93 12.46 -3.91
N LEU A 23 3.86 11.19 -3.50
CA LEU A 23 3.39 10.74 -2.19
C LEU A 23 4.49 9.92 -1.52
N ILE A 24 4.97 10.38 -0.38
CA ILE A 24 6.04 9.73 0.39
C ILE A 24 5.42 8.99 1.57
N GLY A 25 5.73 7.70 1.70
CA GLY A 25 5.18 6.84 2.73
C GLY A 25 6.22 6.09 3.55
N CYS A 26 5.71 5.39 4.55
CA CYS A 26 6.50 4.52 5.40
C CYS A 26 5.74 3.23 5.72
N TRP A 27 6.47 2.13 5.92
CA TRP A 27 5.92 0.82 6.31
C TRP A 27 5.75 0.70 7.81
N CYS A 28 4.64 0.11 8.27
CA CYS A 28 4.35 -0.24 9.65
C CYS A 28 4.39 -1.77 9.79
N SER A 29 5.52 -2.29 10.23
CA SER A 29 5.78 -3.74 10.35
C SER A 29 5.80 -4.23 11.80
N LEU A 30 5.79 -3.31 12.80
CA LEU A 30 5.85 -3.69 14.21
C LEU A 30 4.49 -4.04 14.83
N ALA A 31 3.40 -3.95 14.06
CA ALA A 31 2.04 -4.25 14.53
C ALA A 31 1.65 -3.50 15.82
N SER A 32 2.23 -2.33 16.05
CA SER A 32 2.08 -1.55 17.28
C SER A 32 1.36 -0.23 17.02
N PRO A 33 0.25 0.06 17.72
CA PRO A 33 -0.43 1.35 17.58
C PRO A 33 0.46 2.53 18.01
N ILE A 34 1.41 2.33 18.96
CA ILE A 34 2.31 3.38 19.40
C ILE A 34 3.29 3.76 18.28
N THR A 35 3.94 2.79 17.63
CA THR A 35 4.86 3.10 16.52
C THR A 35 4.12 3.69 15.33
N THR A 36 2.90 3.21 15.06
CA THR A 36 2.03 3.77 14.02
C THR A 36 1.66 5.22 14.31
N GLU A 37 1.35 5.58 15.57
CA GLU A 37 1.08 6.95 15.98
C GLU A 37 2.31 7.85 15.80
N VAL A 38 3.50 7.39 16.21
CA VAL A 38 4.77 8.11 16.01
C VAL A 38 5.01 8.42 14.55
N LEU A 39 4.81 7.45 13.65
CA LEU A 39 4.92 7.68 12.20
C LEU A 39 3.83 8.62 11.68
N GLY A 40 2.61 8.54 12.21
CA GLY A 40 1.51 9.44 11.88
C GLY A 40 1.82 10.90 12.23
N VAL A 41 2.44 11.14 13.39
CA VAL A 41 2.91 12.46 13.82
C VAL A 41 4.06 12.98 12.95
N ALA A 42 4.92 12.09 12.42
CA ALA A 42 5.99 12.48 11.49
C ALA A 42 5.46 13.08 10.18
N GLY A 43 4.19 12.80 9.82
CA GLY A 43 3.49 13.48 8.74
C GLY A 43 3.83 12.95 7.34
N PHE A 44 4.08 11.66 7.19
CA PHE A 44 4.10 10.99 5.89
C PHE A 44 2.76 11.16 5.17
N ASP A 45 2.77 11.18 3.83
CA ASP A 45 1.52 11.25 3.06
C ASP A 45 0.67 9.99 3.23
N TRP A 46 1.32 8.83 3.40
CA TRP A 46 0.67 7.54 3.64
C TRP A 46 1.52 6.62 4.50
N LEU A 47 0.84 5.73 5.22
CA LEU A 47 1.46 4.67 6.02
C LEU A 47 0.88 3.33 5.60
N LEU A 48 1.75 2.35 5.29
CA LEU A 48 1.31 1.01 4.98
C LEU A 48 1.32 0.14 6.23
N LEU A 49 0.16 -0.34 6.61
CA LEU A 49 -0.02 -1.34 7.66
C LEU A 49 0.06 -2.71 7.01
N ASP A 50 1.12 -3.45 7.33
CA ASP A 50 1.46 -4.69 6.64
C ASP A 50 0.79 -5.90 7.30
N GLY A 51 -0.01 -6.65 6.53
CA GLY A 51 -0.64 -7.90 6.94
C GLY A 51 -0.04 -9.13 6.28
N GLU A 52 0.92 -8.95 5.36
CA GLU A 52 1.57 -10.06 4.68
C GLU A 52 2.83 -10.54 5.42
N HIS A 53 3.74 -9.62 5.77
CA HIS A 53 5.02 -9.94 6.39
C HIS A 53 5.20 -9.38 7.80
N ALA A 54 4.13 -8.88 8.42
CA ALA A 54 4.11 -8.45 9.80
C ALA A 54 3.03 -9.21 10.59
N PRO A 55 3.13 -9.32 11.93
CA PRO A 55 2.18 -10.06 12.75
C PRO A 55 0.85 -9.29 12.93
N ASN A 56 0.25 -8.85 11.82
CA ASN A 56 -0.99 -8.10 11.81
C ASN A 56 -2.18 -8.95 11.32
N ASP A 57 -3.31 -8.73 11.96
CA ASP A 57 -4.63 -9.17 11.51
C ASP A 57 -5.67 -8.05 11.73
N VAL A 58 -6.94 -8.31 11.46
CA VAL A 58 -8.01 -7.30 11.64
C VAL A 58 -8.05 -6.75 13.05
N THR A 59 -7.73 -7.57 14.07
CA THR A 59 -7.79 -7.16 15.48
C THR A 59 -6.64 -6.23 15.86
N THR A 60 -5.46 -6.41 15.28
CA THR A 60 -4.30 -5.54 15.49
C THR A 60 -4.34 -4.29 14.62
N PHE A 61 -4.98 -4.33 13.46
CA PHE A 61 -5.16 -3.16 12.60
C PHE A 61 -6.08 -2.09 13.19
N VAL A 62 -7.16 -2.50 13.87
CA VAL A 62 -8.13 -1.53 14.41
C VAL A 62 -7.50 -0.54 15.41
N PRO A 63 -6.69 -0.95 16.40
CA PRO A 63 -5.96 -0.03 17.28
C PRO A 63 -4.99 0.90 16.51
N GLN A 64 -4.31 0.41 15.47
CA GLN A 64 -3.44 1.24 14.64
C GLN A 64 -4.22 2.30 13.84
N LEU A 65 -5.39 1.93 13.29
CA LEU A 65 -6.30 2.91 12.67
C LEU A 65 -6.85 3.94 13.68
N MET A 66 -7.03 3.55 14.94
CA MET A 66 -7.41 4.49 16.00
C MET A 66 -6.27 5.47 16.31
N ALA A 67 -5.03 5.00 16.35
CA ALA A 67 -3.85 5.81 16.55
C ALA A 67 -3.64 6.86 15.43
N LEU A 68 -4.07 6.54 14.21
CA LEU A 68 -3.99 7.44 13.06
C LEU A 68 -5.19 8.42 12.93
N LYS A 69 -6.14 8.41 13.86
CA LYS A 69 -7.38 9.20 13.74
C LYS A 69 -7.14 10.69 13.51
N ASP A 70 -6.14 11.25 14.19
CA ASP A 70 -5.80 12.67 14.10
C ASP A 70 -4.56 12.92 13.21
N SER A 71 -4.04 11.87 12.57
CA SER A 71 -2.92 11.97 11.65
C SER A 71 -3.36 12.44 10.25
N PRO A 72 -2.52 13.23 9.55
CA PRO A 72 -2.74 13.53 8.15
C PRO A 72 -2.38 12.37 7.22
N SER A 73 -1.66 11.35 7.70
CA SER A 73 -1.23 10.22 6.89
C SER A 73 -2.40 9.32 6.50
N ALA A 74 -2.49 8.96 5.23
CA ALA A 74 -3.50 8.02 4.76
C ALA A 74 -3.11 6.58 5.13
N PRO A 75 -3.94 5.83 5.87
CA PRO A 75 -3.68 4.42 6.10
C PRO A 75 -3.91 3.61 4.81
N VAL A 76 -2.90 2.85 4.42
CA VAL A 76 -2.93 1.86 3.35
C VAL A 76 -2.76 0.50 4.01
N VAL A 77 -3.53 -0.51 3.62
CA VAL A 77 -3.34 -1.87 4.12
C VAL A 77 -2.83 -2.78 3.00
N ARG A 78 -1.83 -3.60 3.33
CA ARG A 78 -1.49 -4.77 2.54
C ARG A 78 -2.11 -5.99 3.23
N PRO A 79 -3.14 -6.62 2.66
CA PRO A 79 -3.71 -7.86 3.19
C PRO A 79 -2.68 -8.99 3.09
N SER A 80 -2.90 -10.09 3.81
CA SER A 80 -2.03 -11.26 3.75
C SER A 80 -2.02 -11.93 2.37
N TRP A 81 -3.12 -11.80 1.63
CA TRP A 81 -3.30 -12.34 0.29
C TRP A 81 -4.45 -11.64 -0.46
N ASN A 82 -4.57 -11.88 -1.76
CA ASN A 82 -5.72 -11.46 -2.56
C ASN A 82 -6.96 -12.32 -2.24
N ASN A 83 -7.49 -12.17 -1.02
CA ASN A 83 -8.60 -12.95 -0.50
C ASN A 83 -9.83 -12.06 -0.25
N PRO A 84 -10.97 -12.28 -0.94
CA PRO A 84 -12.15 -11.44 -0.81
C PRO A 84 -12.78 -11.45 0.59
N VAL A 85 -12.60 -12.51 1.38
CA VAL A 85 -13.09 -12.58 2.76
C VAL A 85 -12.31 -11.65 3.66
N GLU A 86 -10.97 -11.63 3.52
CA GLU A 86 -10.09 -10.72 4.25
C GLU A 86 -10.32 -9.27 3.82
N LEU A 87 -10.38 -9.00 2.52
CA LEU A 87 -10.66 -7.67 1.98
C LEU A 87 -11.96 -7.08 2.54
N LYS A 88 -13.04 -7.87 2.60
CA LYS A 88 -14.30 -7.44 3.21
C LYS A 88 -14.11 -7.04 4.69
N ARG A 89 -13.39 -7.84 5.48
CA ARG A 89 -13.15 -7.57 6.90
C ARG A 89 -12.30 -6.30 7.10
N LEU A 90 -11.29 -6.09 6.28
CA LEU A 90 -10.45 -4.90 6.30
C LEU A 90 -11.23 -3.63 5.89
N LEU A 91 -12.09 -3.74 4.86
CA LEU A 91 -13.01 -2.68 4.48
C LEU A 91 -13.94 -2.30 5.64
N ASP A 92 -14.52 -3.30 6.34
CA ASP A 92 -15.41 -3.06 7.47
C ASP A 92 -14.67 -2.49 8.68
N ALA A 93 -13.39 -2.84 8.88
CA ALA A 93 -12.51 -2.22 9.87
C ALA A 93 -12.21 -0.74 9.58
N GLY A 94 -12.39 -0.29 8.34
CA GLY A 94 -12.28 1.12 7.96
C GLY A 94 -11.07 1.48 7.09
N PHE A 95 -10.48 0.51 6.41
CA PHE A 95 -9.52 0.80 5.34
C PHE A 95 -10.24 1.21 4.06
N TYR A 96 -9.64 2.15 3.36
CA TYR A 96 -10.09 2.66 2.05
C TYR A 96 -9.02 2.49 0.97
N ASN A 97 -7.76 2.20 1.36
CA ASN A 97 -6.64 2.09 0.45
C ASN A 97 -5.99 0.71 0.65
N PHE A 98 -5.88 -0.03 -0.43
CA PHE A 98 -5.39 -1.41 -0.45
C PHE A 98 -4.20 -1.55 -1.37
N LEU A 99 -3.16 -2.24 -0.90
CA LEU A 99 -2.05 -2.75 -1.71
C LEU A 99 -2.17 -4.27 -1.76
N ILE A 100 -2.67 -4.81 -2.86
CA ILE A 100 -2.93 -6.25 -3.01
C ILE A 100 -1.66 -6.97 -3.46
N PRO A 101 -1.10 -7.90 -2.67
CA PRO A 101 0.14 -8.58 -3.00
C PRO A 101 -0.03 -9.63 -4.10
N PHE A 102 1.06 -10.00 -4.74
CA PHE A 102 1.19 -11.14 -5.65
C PHE A 102 0.15 -11.22 -6.77
N VAL A 103 -0.18 -10.10 -7.39
CA VAL A 103 -1.12 -10.09 -8.53
C VAL A 103 -0.38 -10.48 -9.81
N GLU A 104 -0.82 -11.57 -10.42
CA GLU A 104 -0.15 -12.22 -11.55
C GLU A 104 -0.95 -12.20 -12.85
N SER A 105 -2.20 -11.73 -12.82
CA SER A 105 -3.04 -11.63 -14.02
C SER A 105 -4.07 -10.50 -13.93
N ALA A 106 -4.64 -10.11 -15.07
CA ALA A 106 -5.74 -9.15 -15.14
C ALA A 106 -7.00 -9.67 -14.42
N GLU A 107 -7.25 -10.98 -14.45
CA GLU A 107 -8.37 -11.60 -13.74
C GLU A 107 -8.23 -11.48 -12.23
N GLU A 108 -7.02 -11.69 -11.70
CA GLU A 108 -6.74 -11.51 -10.27
C GLU A 108 -6.89 -10.06 -9.86
N ALA A 109 -6.40 -9.11 -10.67
CA ALA A 109 -6.59 -7.68 -10.46
C ALA A 109 -8.08 -7.28 -10.48
N ALA A 110 -8.84 -7.75 -11.48
CA ALA A 110 -10.27 -7.49 -11.58
C ALA A 110 -11.06 -8.08 -10.40
N ARG A 111 -10.70 -9.29 -9.96
CA ARG A 111 -11.29 -9.94 -8.78
C ARG A 111 -11.02 -9.14 -7.50
N ALA A 112 -9.80 -8.63 -7.32
CA ALA A 112 -9.46 -7.77 -6.18
C ALA A 112 -10.32 -6.50 -6.18
N VAL A 113 -10.43 -5.82 -7.31
CA VAL A 113 -11.31 -4.64 -7.47
C VAL A 113 -12.75 -4.99 -7.11
N ALA A 114 -13.32 -6.04 -7.72
CA ALA A 114 -14.71 -6.44 -7.49
C ALA A 114 -14.99 -6.83 -6.02
N ALA A 115 -14.01 -7.44 -5.32
CA ALA A 115 -14.11 -7.76 -3.90
C ALA A 115 -14.19 -6.53 -2.99
N THR A 116 -13.76 -5.37 -3.47
CA THR A 116 -13.80 -4.11 -2.73
C THR A 116 -15.02 -3.23 -3.05
N ARG A 117 -15.88 -3.64 -3.97
CA ARG A 117 -17.05 -2.87 -4.42
C ARG A 117 -18.34 -3.55 -4.00
N TYR A 118 -19.32 -2.76 -3.57
CA TYR A 118 -20.68 -3.26 -3.38
C TYR A 118 -21.35 -3.52 -4.73
N PRO A 119 -22.32 -4.48 -4.78
CA PRO A 119 -23.14 -4.70 -5.97
C PRO A 119 -23.82 -3.39 -6.46
N PRO A 120 -24.06 -3.22 -7.77
CA PRO A 120 -23.75 -4.16 -8.87
C PRO A 120 -22.31 -4.08 -9.40
N MET A 121 -21.46 -3.18 -8.87
CA MET A 121 -20.08 -2.97 -9.34
C MET A 121 -19.10 -4.06 -8.89
N GLY A 122 -19.47 -4.86 -7.89
CA GLY A 122 -18.68 -5.94 -7.35
C GLY A 122 -19.53 -6.88 -6.49
N PHE A 123 -18.86 -7.61 -5.58
CA PHE A 123 -19.51 -8.61 -4.73
C PHE A 123 -19.16 -8.49 -3.23
N ARG A 124 -18.71 -7.31 -2.77
CA ARG A 124 -18.50 -7.05 -1.35
C ARG A 124 -19.79 -7.29 -0.57
N GLY A 125 -19.74 -8.14 0.48
CA GLY A 125 -20.86 -8.32 1.37
C GLY A 125 -21.17 -7.07 2.19
N ILE A 126 -22.45 -6.81 2.46
CA ILE A 126 -22.93 -5.62 3.16
C ILE A 126 -23.02 -5.88 4.66
N SER A 127 -22.55 -4.90 5.45
CA SER A 127 -22.95 -4.68 6.83
C SER A 127 -23.35 -3.22 7.00
N VAL A 128 -24.50 -3.00 7.66
CA VAL A 128 -25.10 -1.65 7.73
C VAL A 128 -24.50 -0.76 8.81
N SER A 129 -23.79 -1.35 9.78
CA SER A 129 -23.22 -0.61 10.91
C SER A 129 -21.84 -1.14 11.25
N GLN A 130 -20.83 -0.59 10.60
CA GLN A 130 -19.42 -0.95 10.77
C GLN A 130 -18.56 0.29 11.01
N ARG A 131 -17.30 0.07 11.42
CA ARG A 131 -16.34 1.16 11.66
C ARG A 131 -16.13 2.02 10.41
N SER A 132 -16.12 1.41 9.23
CA SER A 132 -15.95 2.09 7.94
C SER A 132 -17.00 3.18 7.67
N ASN A 133 -18.25 2.99 8.12
CA ASN A 133 -19.33 3.97 7.98
C ASN A 133 -19.63 4.70 9.31
N ARG A 134 -18.64 4.72 10.23
CA ARG A 134 -18.78 5.29 11.57
C ARG A 134 -20.03 4.77 12.30
N PHE A 135 -20.20 3.45 12.27
CA PHE A 135 -21.31 2.75 12.93
C PHE A 135 -22.69 3.19 12.43
N GLY A 136 -22.79 3.45 11.12
CA GLY A 136 -24.05 3.85 10.46
C GLY A 136 -24.35 5.36 10.49
N THR A 137 -23.40 6.22 10.94
CA THR A 137 -23.64 7.66 11.07
C THR A 137 -23.18 8.48 9.85
N VAL A 138 -22.48 7.88 8.88
CA VAL A 138 -22.06 8.58 7.65
C VAL A 138 -23.24 8.62 6.66
N PRO A 139 -23.77 9.80 6.33
CA PRO A 139 -24.87 9.91 5.38
C PRO A 139 -24.44 9.48 3.97
N ASP A 140 -25.31 8.78 3.26
CA ASP A 140 -25.11 8.34 1.88
C ASP A 140 -23.87 7.45 1.66
N TYR A 141 -23.37 6.78 2.72
CA TYR A 141 -22.17 5.98 2.67
C TYR A 141 -22.19 4.97 1.51
N PHE A 142 -23.26 4.18 1.40
CA PHE A 142 -23.38 3.13 0.39
C PHE A 142 -23.45 3.68 -1.05
N ALA A 143 -24.00 4.87 -1.23
CA ALA A 143 -24.05 5.53 -2.54
C ALA A 143 -22.69 6.06 -2.99
N LYS A 144 -21.77 6.32 -2.06
CA LYS A 144 -20.49 7.02 -2.35
C LYS A 144 -19.27 6.13 -2.25
N VAL A 145 -19.27 5.14 -1.36
CA VAL A 145 -18.05 4.45 -0.94
C VAL A 145 -17.33 3.74 -2.07
N ASN A 146 -18.04 3.17 -3.04
CA ASN A 146 -17.42 2.46 -4.17
C ASN A 146 -16.42 3.35 -4.93
N ASP A 147 -16.70 4.65 -5.05
CA ASP A 147 -15.86 5.62 -5.76
C ASP A 147 -14.65 6.08 -4.90
N HIS A 148 -14.65 5.75 -3.62
CA HIS A 148 -13.61 6.17 -2.68
C HIS A 148 -12.66 5.07 -2.24
N ILE A 149 -12.84 3.84 -2.69
CA ILE A 149 -11.87 2.76 -2.43
C ILE A 149 -10.74 2.83 -3.45
N CYS A 150 -9.51 2.90 -2.95
CA CYS A 150 -8.27 2.84 -3.74
C CYS A 150 -7.75 1.40 -3.77
N VAL A 151 -7.49 0.88 -4.96
CA VAL A 151 -6.91 -0.45 -5.15
C VAL A 151 -5.61 -0.31 -5.94
N MET A 152 -4.51 -0.60 -5.28
CA MET A 152 -3.19 -0.74 -5.87
C MET A 152 -2.84 -2.22 -5.87
N VAL A 153 -2.14 -2.70 -6.89
CA VAL A 153 -1.74 -4.10 -7.02
C VAL A 153 -0.22 -4.22 -7.09
N GLN A 154 0.34 -5.23 -6.43
CA GLN A 154 1.77 -5.47 -6.36
C GLN A 154 2.17 -6.52 -7.38
N ILE A 155 3.11 -6.16 -8.26
CA ILE A 155 3.72 -7.01 -9.26
C ILE A 155 5.12 -7.38 -8.77
N GLU A 156 5.33 -8.66 -8.49
CA GLU A 156 6.53 -9.15 -7.83
C GLU A 156 6.93 -10.59 -8.22
N SER A 157 6.36 -11.08 -9.34
CA SER A 157 6.72 -12.37 -9.93
C SER A 157 6.98 -12.24 -11.42
N ARG A 158 7.68 -13.23 -12.00
CA ARG A 158 7.91 -13.28 -13.46
C ARG A 158 6.59 -13.28 -14.25
N LYS A 159 5.59 -13.98 -13.73
CA LYS A 159 4.26 -14.06 -14.36
C LYS A 159 3.56 -12.71 -14.30
N GLY A 160 3.60 -12.02 -13.15
CA GLY A 160 3.08 -10.67 -13.00
C GLY A 160 3.78 -9.66 -13.93
N VAL A 161 5.12 -9.75 -14.07
CA VAL A 161 5.88 -8.91 -15.01
C VAL A 161 5.42 -9.14 -16.45
N ALA A 162 5.24 -10.40 -16.85
CA ALA A 162 4.76 -10.73 -18.20
C ALA A 162 3.35 -10.19 -18.48
N ALA A 163 2.47 -10.17 -17.46
CA ALA A 163 1.10 -9.66 -17.54
C ALA A 163 0.95 -8.18 -17.15
N ALA A 164 2.05 -7.45 -16.91
CA ALA A 164 2.01 -6.10 -16.34
C ALA A 164 1.14 -5.11 -17.12
N ALA A 165 1.14 -5.19 -18.44
CA ALA A 165 0.31 -4.31 -19.30
C ALA A 165 -1.20 -4.58 -19.12
N GLU A 166 -1.60 -5.85 -19.06
CA GLU A 166 -2.98 -6.26 -18.87
C GLU A 166 -3.47 -5.94 -17.45
N ILE A 167 -2.63 -6.20 -16.44
CA ILE A 167 -2.89 -5.83 -15.04
C ILE A 167 -3.09 -4.31 -14.92
N ALA A 168 -2.19 -3.52 -15.50
CA ALA A 168 -2.27 -2.07 -15.45
C ALA A 168 -3.49 -1.51 -16.19
N ALA A 169 -3.93 -2.16 -17.27
CA ALA A 169 -5.12 -1.77 -18.01
C ALA A 169 -6.44 -2.15 -17.31
N THR A 170 -6.39 -2.95 -16.23
CA THR A 170 -7.60 -3.41 -15.53
C THR A 170 -8.36 -2.24 -14.92
N ALA A 171 -9.65 -2.15 -15.21
CA ALA A 171 -10.54 -1.12 -14.69
C ALA A 171 -10.64 -1.19 -13.15
N GLY A 172 -10.51 -0.03 -12.50
CA GLY A 172 -10.57 0.05 -11.02
C GLY A 172 -9.24 -0.19 -10.30
N VAL A 173 -8.18 -0.60 -11.00
CA VAL A 173 -6.80 -0.52 -10.49
C VAL A 173 -6.34 0.93 -10.58
N ASP A 174 -5.91 1.51 -9.46
CA ASP A 174 -5.51 2.92 -9.34
C ASP A 174 -3.98 3.08 -9.43
N GLY A 175 -3.20 2.06 -9.06
CA GLY A 175 -1.75 2.09 -9.11
C GLY A 175 -1.11 0.70 -9.16
N ILE A 176 0.11 0.67 -9.64
CA ILE A 176 0.96 -0.52 -9.71
C ILE A 176 2.12 -0.33 -8.73
N PHE A 177 2.36 -1.31 -7.88
CA PHE A 177 3.48 -1.33 -6.95
C PHE A 177 4.44 -2.47 -7.32
N VAL A 178 5.73 -2.22 -7.25
CA VAL A 178 6.73 -3.24 -7.56
C VAL A 178 7.35 -3.76 -6.26
N GLY A 179 7.45 -5.10 -6.13
CA GLY A 179 8.12 -5.79 -5.03
C GLY A 179 9.53 -6.26 -5.43
N PRO A 180 10.61 -5.46 -5.19
CA PRO A 180 11.94 -5.79 -5.69
C PRO A 180 12.54 -7.06 -5.11
N SER A 181 12.23 -7.40 -3.85
CA SER A 181 12.78 -8.56 -3.16
C SER A 181 12.25 -9.86 -3.73
N ASP A 182 10.93 -9.95 -3.93
CA ASP A 182 10.27 -11.12 -4.50
C ASP A 182 10.59 -11.29 -5.98
N LEU A 183 10.69 -10.18 -6.73
CA LEU A 183 11.21 -10.21 -8.09
C LEU A 183 12.63 -10.79 -8.13
N ALA A 184 13.52 -10.34 -7.25
CA ALA A 184 14.88 -10.85 -7.19
C ALA A 184 14.89 -12.36 -6.91
N ALA A 185 14.08 -12.84 -5.97
CA ALA A 185 13.91 -14.27 -5.72
C ALA A 185 13.37 -15.02 -6.95
N GLY A 186 12.31 -14.51 -7.57
CA GLY A 186 11.68 -15.08 -8.77
C GLY A 186 12.61 -15.14 -9.99
N TYR A 187 13.57 -14.22 -10.09
CA TYR A 187 14.60 -14.20 -11.14
C TYR A 187 15.86 -14.99 -10.78
N GLY A 188 15.92 -15.63 -9.60
CA GLY A 188 17.07 -16.42 -9.15
C GLY A 188 18.20 -15.60 -8.53
N HIS A 189 17.93 -14.35 -8.18
CA HIS A 189 18.88 -13.40 -7.59
C HIS A 189 18.48 -13.00 -6.17
N LEU A 190 18.13 -13.99 -5.34
CA LEU A 190 17.66 -13.80 -3.96
C LEU A 190 18.59 -12.84 -3.18
N GLY A 191 18.01 -11.79 -2.59
CA GLY A 191 18.74 -10.76 -1.84
C GLY A 191 19.49 -9.73 -2.70
N GLN A 192 19.34 -9.77 -4.03
CA GLN A 192 20.01 -8.88 -4.97
C GLN A 192 19.02 -8.05 -5.80
N PRO A 193 18.21 -7.18 -5.21
CA PRO A 193 17.19 -6.41 -5.94
C PRO A 193 17.78 -5.46 -6.98
N ASN A 194 19.07 -5.12 -6.86
CA ASN A 194 19.79 -4.29 -7.82
C ASN A 194 20.45 -5.08 -8.96
N HIS A 195 20.24 -6.42 -9.05
CA HIS A 195 20.73 -7.21 -10.18
C HIS A 195 20.14 -6.69 -11.51
N PRO A 196 20.94 -6.63 -12.62
CA PRO A 196 20.47 -6.09 -13.89
C PRO A 196 19.18 -6.69 -14.42
N ASP A 197 18.98 -8.01 -14.29
CA ASP A 197 17.75 -8.70 -14.73
C ASP A 197 16.52 -8.24 -13.93
N VAL A 198 16.69 -8.03 -12.63
CA VAL A 198 15.62 -7.53 -11.75
C VAL A 198 15.26 -6.08 -12.12
N GLN A 199 16.29 -5.26 -12.34
CA GLN A 199 16.09 -3.86 -12.74
C GLN A 199 15.43 -3.75 -14.12
N ALA A 200 15.76 -4.64 -15.06
CA ALA A 200 15.11 -4.72 -16.37
C ALA A 200 13.61 -5.10 -16.24
N ALA A 201 13.31 -6.10 -15.38
CA ALA A 201 11.92 -6.49 -15.09
C ALA A 201 11.12 -5.34 -14.45
N MET A 202 11.70 -4.63 -13.49
CA MET A 202 11.08 -3.46 -12.87
C MET A 202 10.82 -2.34 -13.89
N ALA A 203 11.78 -2.08 -14.79
CA ALA A 203 11.62 -1.09 -15.86
C ALA A 203 10.47 -1.45 -16.81
N GLN A 204 10.27 -2.74 -17.11
CA GLN A 204 9.14 -3.24 -17.89
C GLN A 204 7.79 -2.93 -17.18
N VAL A 205 7.69 -3.20 -15.86
CA VAL A 205 6.49 -2.89 -15.08
C VAL A 205 6.22 -1.39 -15.04
N PHE A 206 7.26 -0.56 -14.83
CA PHE A 206 7.14 0.90 -14.84
C PHE A 206 6.64 1.42 -16.20
N ALA A 207 7.17 0.88 -17.30
CA ALA A 207 6.73 1.24 -18.65
C ALA A 207 5.25 0.88 -18.89
N ALA A 208 4.83 -0.31 -18.46
CA ALA A 208 3.45 -0.76 -18.55
C ALA A 208 2.48 0.13 -17.75
N ALA A 209 2.81 0.43 -16.50
CA ALA A 209 2.02 1.30 -15.63
C ALA A 209 1.92 2.72 -16.21
N LYS A 210 3.03 3.28 -16.69
CA LYS A 210 3.07 4.60 -17.33
C LYS A 210 2.21 4.65 -18.60
N ALA A 211 2.29 3.62 -19.46
CA ALA A 211 1.48 3.54 -20.67
C ALA A 211 -0.03 3.46 -20.38
N ALA A 212 -0.41 2.83 -19.25
CA ALA A 212 -1.79 2.76 -18.79
C ALA A 212 -2.23 4.00 -17.96
N GLY A 213 -1.36 4.99 -17.76
CA GLY A 213 -1.65 6.17 -16.92
C GLY A 213 -1.85 5.85 -15.45
N LYS A 214 -1.21 4.78 -14.93
CA LYS A 214 -1.32 4.35 -13.53
C LYS A 214 -0.19 4.92 -12.70
N ALA A 215 -0.48 5.22 -11.43
CA ALA A 215 0.53 5.55 -10.45
C ALA A 215 1.52 4.40 -10.25
N ILE A 216 2.80 4.72 -10.02
CA ILE A 216 3.87 3.73 -9.85
C ILE A 216 4.42 3.85 -8.45
N GLY A 217 4.44 2.73 -7.72
CA GLY A 217 4.92 2.66 -6.35
C GLY A 217 6.04 1.65 -6.14
N ILE A 218 6.81 1.89 -5.08
CA ILE A 218 7.89 1.01 -4.65
C ILE A 218 8.26 1.26 -3.19
N LEU A 219 8.77 0.22 -2.51
CA LEU A 219 9.50 0.36 -1.25
C LEU A 219 10.99 0.44 -1.54
N ALA A 220 11.61 1.56 -1.19
CA ALA A 220 13.03 1.83 -1.40
C ALA A 220 13.65 2.47 -0.14
N PRO A 221 14.11 1.67 0.84
CA PRO A 221 14.62 2.18 2.11
C PRO A 221 16.02 2.82 2.01
N VAL A 222 16.72 2.63 0.90
CA VAL A 222 17.99 3.30 0.61
C VAL A 222 17.68 4.62 -0.09
N GLU A 223 18.12 5.74 0.47
CA GLU A 223 17.80 7.08 -0.02
C GLU A 223 18.16 7.28 -1.51
N ALA A 224 19.35 6.83 -1.92
CA ALA A 224 19.78 6.94 -3.32
C ALA A 224 18.83 6.18 -4.28
N ASP A 225 18.37 5.00 -3.87
CA ASP A 225 17.41 4.22 -4.66
C ASP A 225 16.03 4.89 -4.70
N ALA A 226 15.55 5.40 -3.57
CA ALA A 226 14.28 6.12 -3.51
C ALA A 226 14.27 7.33 -4.45
N ARG A 227 15.33 8.13 -4.43
CA ARG A 227 15.49 9.29 -5.32
C ARG A 227 15.53 8.87 -6.78
N ARG A 228 16.30 7.83 -7.11
CA ARG A 228 16.38 7.26 -8.46
C ARG A 228 15.03 6.80 -8.98
N TYR A 229 14.23 6.09 -8.17
CA TYR A 229 12.91 5.64 -8.61
C TYR A 229 11.91 6.80 -8.77
N LEU A 230 11.99 7.84 -7.94
CA LEU A 230 11.22 9.08 -8.14
C LEU A 230 11.57 9.75 -9.49
N GLU A 231 12.85 9.81 -9.84
CA GLU A 231 13.32 10.35 -11.14
C GLU A 231 12.85 9.47 -12.33
N LEU A 232 12.77 8.15 -12.14
CA LEU A 232 12.23 7.21 -13.13
C LEU A 232 10.70 7.26 -13.28
N GLY A 233 10.02 8.04 -12.44
CA GLY A 233 8.59 8.30 -12.55
C GLY A 233 7.72 7.57 -11.51
N ALA A 234 8.32 6.96 -10.48
CA ALA A 234 7.53 6.50 -9.33
C ALA A 234 6.90 7.70 -8.61
N THR A 235 5.63 7.58 -8.23
CA THR A 235 4.89 8.68 -7.63
C THR A 235 4.49 8.40 -6.18
N PHE A 236 4.40 7.14 -5.74
CA PHE A 236 4.15 6.80 -4.34
C PHE A 236 5.22 5.84 -3.82
N VAL A 237 6.19 6.42 -3.10
CA VAL A 237 7.40 5.72 -2.65
C VAL A 237 7.41 5.61 -1.13
N ALA A 238 7.54 4.38 -0.63
CA ALA A 238 7.86 4.15 0.78
C ALA A 238 9.38 4.23 0.96
N VAL A 239 9.82 5.10 1.87
CA VAL A 239 11.25 5.40 2.06
C VAL A 239 11.87 4.69 3.26
N GLY A 240 11.09 3.83 3.94
CA GLY A 240 11.56 3.06 5.11
C GLY A 240 10.44 2.33 5.81
N SER A 241 10.77 1.78 6.98
CA SER A 241 9.82 1.14 7.87
C SER A 241 10.11 1.49 9.33
N ASP A 242 9.08 1.40 10.20
CA ASP A 242 9.23 1.53 11.66
C ASP A 242 10.29 0.56 12.19
N LEU A 243 10.24 -0.70 11.78
CA LEU A 243 11.23 -1.72 12.15
C LEU A 243 12.65 -1.32 11.71
N GLY A 244 12.82 -0.83 10.48
CA GLY A 244 14.11 -0.42 9.94
C GLY A 244 14.71 0.76 10.70
N VAL A 245 13.91 1.80 10.96
CA VAL A 245 14.32 2.98 11.72
C VAL A 245 14.65 2.60 13.17
N PHE A 246 13.80 1.82 13.83
CA PHE A 246 14.02 1.39 15.20
C PHE A 246 15.30 0.55 15.34
N ARG A 247 15.49 -0.44 14.46
CA ARG A 247 16.69 -1.28 14.45
C ARG A 247 17.97 -0.45 14.23
N SER A 248 18.01 0.37 13.20
CA SER A 248 19.21 1.16 12.88
C SER A 248 19.51 2.20 13.95
N GLY A 249 18.50 2.88 14.49
CA GLY A 249 18.66 3.84 15.58
C GLY A 249 19.16 3.21 16.87
N THR A 250 18.64 2.05 17.25
CA THR A 250 19.07 1.32 18.46
C THR A 250 20.49 0.77 18.31
N GLN A 251 20.85 0.24 17.13
CA GLN A 251 22.22 -0.19 16.86
C GLN A 251 23.20 0.99 16.91
N ALA A 252 22.90 2.09 16.25
CA ALA A 252 23.74 3.27 16.27
C ALA A 252 23.90 3.87 17.68
N LEU A 253 22.84 3.83 18.49
CA LEU A 253 22.91 4.27 19.90
C LEU A 253 23.82 3.36 20.72
N ARG A 254 23.66 2.04 20.61
CA ARG A 254 24.52 1.06 21.29
C ARG A 254 25.99 1.26 20.93
N ASP A 255 26.29 1.39 19.65
CA ASP A 255 27.66 1.46 19.14
C ASP A 255 28.42 2.67 19.67
N LYS A 256 27.73 3.78 19.99
CA LYS A 256 28.33 4.95 20.64
C LYS A 256 28.91 4.67 22.05
N PHE A 257 28.43 3.65 22.72
CA PHE A 257 28.83 3.34 24.12
C PHE A 257 29.55 2.00 24.25
N MET A 258 29.46 1.12 23.26
CA MET A 258 30.08 -0.22 23.30
C MET A 258 31.34 -0.32 22.43
N SER A 259 31.66 0.68 21.61
CA SER A 259 32.92 0.76 20.88
C SER A 259 34.01 1.21 21.90
N ALA A 260 34.83 0.26 22.35
CA ALA A 260 36.05 0.50 23.15
C ALA A 260 37.22 0.77 22.21
#